data_24832b3361d2520a95a754a502006e6a
#
_entry.id   24832b3361d2520a95a754a502006e6a
#
_cell.length_a   1.000
_cell.length_b   1.000
_cell.length_c   1.000
_cell.angle_alpha   90.00
_cell.angle_beta   90.00
_cell.angle_gamma   90.00
#
_symmetry.space_group_name_H-M   'P 1'
#
loop_
_entity.id
_entity.type
_entity.pdbx_description
1 polymer ?
#
loop_
_entity_poly.entity_id
_entity_poly.type
_entity_poly.pdbx_seq_one_letter_code
_entity_poly.pdbx_strand_id
1 'polypeptide(L)'
;LSSPGVSRVVLPGPQSDLAAIQRLLDRRSSAVLDRDRRSFMSSIARTSPDFVRRQARLFKAMVGVEFDSYRLVVRPDRFGDLARPSDVRRYSGADSVLIPVTEERYRIRGFDTEDAAEDVFYTFVKKEGQWRIAEDADLDDLALFSARHLWDGGRIEAERSDRFLQYKHPCTGPECDAPTDDFLDLAERALDQVNRYWTAPWHQEVIVLVPNGTDELARMLQATIDLDNFVAFAYSTVDVEHDLDYTGHRIILNPNAFESQTTQGVFTILAHELLHIATRDASGPFMPVFVDEGYAEVAAYDGDPSGLSFFNSQVANGDFDKKLPRDFEFTTGSGTEIYESYQEAQSAVEFFVGRWGNERFVDFYRALGRADIAPGTTRYHLDRALRGAIGMGYDDFEKAWASSIENS
;
A
#
# COMPACT_ATOMS: atom_id res chain seq x y z
N LEU A 1 0.06 47.61 -14.91
CA LEU A 1 0.58 46.38 -15.50
C LEU A 1 -0.37 45.25 -15.14
N SER A 2 -1.28 44.94 -16.08
CA SER A 2 -2.30 43.87 -15.94
C SER A 2 -1.65 42.52 -16.08
N SER A 3 -1.85 41.66 -15.11
CA SER A 3 -1.46 40.24 -15.19
C SER A 3 -2.25 39.55 -16.31
N PRO A 4 -1.63 38.72 -17.15
CA PRO A 4 -2.36 37.94 -18.13
C PRO A 4 -3.21 36.88 -17.40
N GLY A 5 -4.51 36.92 -17.66
CA GLY A 5 -5.46 35.95 -17.17
C GLY A 5 -5.06 34.55 -17.64
N VAL A 6 -4.90 33.62 -16.67
CA VAL A 6 -4.80 32.20 -16.95
C VAL A 6 -6.14 31.79 -17.57
N SER A 7 -6.14 31.57 -18.86
CA SER A 7 -7.27 30.98 -19.57
C SER A 7 -7.53 29.60 -19.00
N ARG A 8 -8.66 29.48 -18.30
CA ARG A 8 -9.23 28.19 -17.91
C ARG A 8 -9.47 27.39 -19.19
N VAL A 9 -8.63 26.40 -19.45
CA VAL A 9 -8.90 25.40 -20.50
C VAL A 9 -10.06 24.56 -19.99
N VAL A 10 -11.27 25.01 -20.29
CA VAL A 10 -12.47 24.19 -20.17
C VAL A 10 -12.46 23.26 -21.37
N LEU A 11 -11.96 22.06 -21.19
CA LEU A 11 -12.18 20.99 -22.17
C LEU A 11 -13.61 20.49 -21.99
N PRO A 12 -14.45 20.56 -23.00
CA PRO A 12 -15.85 20.19 -22.92
C PRO A 12 -16.05 18.71 -23.26
N GLY A 13 -16.05 17.84 -22.26
CA GLY A 13 -17.14 16.86 -22.32
C GLY A 13 -18.38 17.60 -21.83
N PRO A 14 -19.52 17.54 -22.51
CA PRO A 14 -20.70 18.19 -21.97
C PRO A 14 -20.95 17.62 -20.57
N GLN A 15 -21.29 18.47 -19.59
CA GLN A 15 -21.69 18.00 -18.25
C GLN A 15 -22.71 16.85 -18.31
N SER A 16 -23.50 16.81 -19.40
CA SER A 16 -24.43 15.74 -19.72
C SER A 16 -23.75 14.38 -20.00
N ASP A 17 -22.56 14.34 -20.60
CA ASP A 17 -21.87 13.08 -20.91
C ASP A 17 -21.18 12.51 -19.66
N LEU A 18 -20.51 13.34 -18.86
CA LEU A 18 -19.97 12.90 -17.56
C LEU A 18 -21.07 12.41 -16.61
N ALA A 19 -22.22 13.12 -16.57
CA ALA A 19 -23.37 12.64 -15.81
C ALA A 19 -23.95 11.32 -16.35
N ALA A 20 -23.89 11.08 -17.66
CA ALA A 20 -24.31 9.81 -18.24
C ALA A 20 -23.33 8.67 -17.93
N ILE A 21 -22.02 8.98 -17.94
CA ILE A 21 -20.96 8.05 -17.52
C ILE A 21 -21.14 7.74 -16.02
N GLN A 22 -21.37 8.72 -15.16
CA GLN A 22 -21.60 8.47 -13.73
C GLN A 22 -22.79 7.54 -13.52
N ARG A 23 -23.92 7.76 -14.19
CA ARG A 23 -25.08 6.86 -14.11
C ARG A 23 -24.77 5.43 -14.60
N LEU A 24 -23.86 5.26 -15.57
CA LEU A 24 -23.40 3.94 -16.00
C LEU A 24 -22.58 3.29 -14.87
N LEU A 25 -21.67 4.03 -14.24
CA LEU A 25 -20.85 3.57 -13.13
C LEU A 25 -21.67 3.25 -11.88
N ASP A 26 -22.69 4.06 -11.57
CA ASP A 26 -23.63 3.78 -10.47
C ASP A 26 -24.33 2.43 -10.66
N ARG A 27 -24.83 2.16 -11.88
CA ARG A 27 -25.43 0.84 -12.18
C ARG A 27 -24.43 -0.30 -12.11
N ARG A 28 -23.20 -0.07 -12.55
CA ARG A 28 -22.13 -1.06 -12.46
C ARG A 28 -21.77 -1.36 -11.00
N SER A 29 -21.67 -0.33 -10.17
CA SER A 29 -21.39 -0.45 -8.73
C SER A 29 -22.51 -1.22 -8.02
N SER A 30 -23.78 -0.85 -8.25
CA SER A 30 -24.91 -1.59 -7.71
C SER A 30 -24.91 -3.06 -8.15
N ALA A 31 -24.55 -3.32 -9.42
CA ALA A 31 -24.49 -4.68 -9.94
C ALA A 31 -23.42 -5.55 -9.26
N VAL A 32 -22.32 -4.96 -8.74
CA VAL A 32 -21.34 -5.67 -7.89
C VAL A 32 -21.99 -6.07 -6.57
N LEU A 33 -22.60 -5.13 -5.87
CA LEU A 33 -23.23 -5.35 -4.56
C LEU A 33 -24.41 -6.32 -4.64
N ASP A 34 -25.22 -6.21 -5.70
CA ASP A 34 -26.39 -7.08 -5.97
C ASP A 34 -25.99 -8.43 -6.59
N ARG A 35 -24.72 -8.64 -6.91
CA ARG A 35 -24.21 -9.83 -7.62
C ARG A 35 -24.90 -10.06 -8.98
N ASP A 36 -25.31 -8.97 -9.65
CA ASP A 36 -25.99 -9.00 -10.96
C ASP A 36 -24.99 -8.94 -12.12
N ARG A 37 -24.54 -10.11 -12.57
CA ARG A 37 -23.63 -10.25 -13.72
C ARG A 37 -24.17 -9.60 -14.99
N ARG A 38 -25.49 -9.63 -15.21
CA ARG A 38 -26.09 -9.10 -16.45
C ARG A 38 -25.94 -7.57 -16.50
N SER A 39 -26.30 -6.91 -15.42
CA SER A 39 -26.18 -5.47 -15.30
C SER A 39 -24.72 -5.05 -15.35
N PHE A 40 -23.82 -5.72 -14.64
CA PHE A 40 -22.37 -5.47 -14.69
C PHE A 40 -21.83 -5.54 -16.12
N MET A 41 -22.08 -6.64 -16.85
CA MET A 41 -21.59 -6.84 -18.21
C MET A 41 -22.27 -5.94 -19.24
N SER A 42 -23.43 -5.36 -18.94
CA SER A 42 -24.10 -4.41 -19.83
C SER A 42 -23.36 -3.07 -19.91
N SER A 43 -22.52 -2.76 -18.93
CA SER A 43 -21.67 -1.57 -18.92
C SER A 43 -20.48 -1.64 -19.88
N ILE A 44 -20.16 -2.84 -20.42
CA ILE A 44 -18.96 -3.11 -21.20
C ILE A 44 -19.25 -3.00 -22.70
N ALA A 45 -18.37 -2.29 -23.42
CA ALA A 45 -18.35 -2.29 -24.88
C ALA A 45 -17.82 -3.63 -25.41
N ARG A 46 -18.37 -4.10 -26.52
CA ARG A 46 -17.94 -5.34 -27.16
C ARG A 46 -16.88 -5.11 -28.24
N THR A 47 -15.97 -4.17 -27.98
CA THR A 47 -14.91 -3.75 -28.91
C THR A 47 -13.68 -4.67 -28.82
N SER A 48 -13.39 -5.22 -27.63
CA SER A 48 -12.27 -6.11 -27.37
C SER A 48 -12.76 -7.40 -26.71
N PRO A 49 -12.66 -8.57 -27.37
CA PRO A 49 -13.01 -9.85 -26.75
C PRO A 49 -12.19 -10.17 -25.50
N ASP A 50 -10.94 -9.73 -25.45
CA ASP A 50 -10.05 -9.95 -24.32
C ASP A 50 -10.49 -9.12 -23.10
N PHE A 51 -10.82 -7.86 -23.30
CA PHE A 51 -11.36 -7.01 -22.24
C PHE A 51 -12.68 -7.57 -21.70
N VAL A 52 -13.60 -7.99 -22.59
CA VAL A 52 -14.85 -8.63 -22.17
C VAL A 52 -14.59 -9.89 -21.31
N ARG A 53 -13.59 -10.70 -21.69
CA ARG A 53 -13.19 -11.87 -20.89
C ARG A 53 -12.60 -11.49 -19.53
N ARG A 54 -11.72 -10.47 -19.48
CA ARG A 54 -11.17 -9.96 -18.22
C ARG A 54 -12.30 -9.49 -17.30
N GLN A 55 -13.21 -8.67 -17.80
CA GLN A 55 -14.33 -8.14 -17.03
C GLN A 55 -15.30 -9.23 -16.52
N ALA A 56 -15.48 -10.30 -17.29
CA ALA A 56 -16.28 -11.44 -16.86
C ALA A 56 -15.61 -12.26 -15.75
N ARG A 57 -14.27 -12.37 -15.76
CA ARG A 57 -13.49 -12.99 -14.67
C ARG A 57 -13.50 -12.11 -13.42
N LEU A 58 -13.23 -10.82 -13.58
CA LEU A 58 -13.31 -9.82 -12.52
C LEU A 58 -14.63 -9.91 -11.76
N PHE A 59 -15.77 -9.83 -12.46
CA PHE A 59 -17.07 -9.94 -11.82
C PHE A 59 -17.23 -11.24 -11.02
N LYS A 60 -16.78 -12.37 -11.59
CA LYS A 60 -16.86 -13.67 -10.92
C LYS A 60 -16.04 -13.72 -9.63
N ALA A 61 -14.89 -13.06 -9.61
CA ALA A 61 -14.03 -12.95 -8.43
C ALA A 61 -14.63 -12.01 -7.38
N MET A 62 -15.10 -10.83 -7.80
CA MET A 62 -15.75 -9.85 -6.92
C MET A 62 -16.95 -10.38 -6.14
N VAL A 63 -17.67 -11.40 -6.70
CA VAL A 63 -18.75 -12.08 -5.97
C VAL A 63 -18.25 -12.80 -4.70
N GLY A 64 -16.97 -13.17 -4.65
CA GLY A 64 -16.33 -13.77 -3.49
C GLY A 64 -15.86 -12.75 -2.43
N VAL A 65 -15.89 -11.46 -2.74
CA VAL A 65 -15.53 -10.39 -1.81
C VAL A 65 -16.79 -9.91 -1.07
N GLU A 66 -16.70 -9.78 0.24
CA GLU A 66 -17.81 -9.27 1.04
C GLU A 66 -17.72 -7.73 1.17
N PHE A 67 -18.05 -7.05 0.08
CA PHE A 67 -18.14 -5.60 0.09
C PHE A 67 -19.27 -5.10 1.00
N ASP A 68 -18.95 -4.17 1.89
CA ASP A 68 -19.93 -3.36 2.61
C ASP A 68 -20.34 -2.14 1.79
N SER A 69 -19.39 -1.55 1.07
CA SER A 69 -19.61 -0.53 0.05
C SER A 69 -18.75 -0.81 -1.20
N TYR A 70 -19.25 -0.42 -2.36
CA TYR A 70 -18.50 -0.40 -3.62
C TYR A 70 -19.05 0.69 -4.53
N ARG A 71 -18.22 1.64 -4.93
CA ARG A 71 -18.62 2.79 -5.76
C ARG A 71 -17.52 3.13 -6.75
N LEU A 72 -17.94 3.56 -7.94
CA LEU A 72 -17.09 4.14 -8.96
C LEU A 72 -17.52 5.59 -9.18
N VAL A 73 -16.62 6.54 -9.00
CA VAL A 73 -16.92 7.98 -9.04
C VAL A 73 -16.06 8.67 -10.09
N VAL A 74 -16.69 9.34 -11.06
CA VAL A 74 -15.95 10.16 -12.02
C VAL A 74 -15.42 11.41 -11.32
N ARG A 75 -14.14 11.70 -11.50
CA ARG A 75 -13.43 12.84 -10.89
C ARG A 75 -13.02 13.87 -11.95
N PRO A 76 -13.98 14.66 -12.46
CA PRO A 76 -13.70 15.67 -13.49
C PRO A 76 -12.86 16.84 -12.97
N ASP A 77 -12.76 17.00 -11.67
CA ASP A 77 -11.91 17.94 -10.95
C ASP A 77 -10.42 17.55 -10.99
N ARG A 78 -10.12 16.26 -11.27
CA ARG A 78 -8.76 15.76 -11.45
C ARG A 78 -8.44 15.66 -12.95
N PHE A 79 -7.46 16.37 -13.44
CA PHE A 79 -6.86 16.31 -14.78
C PHE A 79 -7.82 16.44 -15.99
N GLY A 80 -9.14 16.44 -15.83
CA GLY A 80 -10.11 16.50 -16.92
C GLY A 80 -10.21 15.23 -17.76
N ASP A 81 -10.30 15.35 -19.09
CA ASP A 81 -10.31 14.23 -20.02
C ASP A 81 -8.88 13.93 -20.50
N LEU A 82 -8.44 12.70 -20.29
CA LEU A 82 -7.10 12.22 -20.63
C LEU A 82 -7.03 11.55 -22.01
N ALA A 83 -8.16 11.47 -22.76
CA ALA A 83 -8.20 10.82 -24.07
C ALA A 83 -7.32 11.57 -25.09
N ARG A 84 -6.41 10.84 -25.71
CA ARG A 84 -5.49 11.34 -26.73
C ARG A 84 -6.06 11.15 -28.13
N PRO A 85 -5.57 11.88 -29.15
CA PRO A 85 -5.96 11.63 -30.55
C PRO A 85 -5.70 10.17 -31.01
N SER A 86 -4.73 9.46 -30.45
CA SER A 86 -4.48 8.03 -30.69
C SER A 86 -5.63 7.16 -30.20
N ASP A 87 -6.17 7.47 -29.01
CA ASP A 87 -7.25 6.71 -28.38
C ASP A 87 -8.55 6.93 -29.15
N VAL A 88 -8.85 8.17 -29.54
CA VAL A 88 -9.99 8.47 -30.41
C VAL A 88 -9.89 7.71 -31.74
N ARG A 89 -8.71 7.62 -32.37
CA ARG A 89 -8.52 6.84 -33.61
C ARG A 89 -8.70 5.33 -33.38
N ARG A 90 -8.23 4.81 -32.26
CA ARG A 90 -8.39 3.39 -31.88
C ARG A 90 -9.86 2.98 -31.84
N TYR A 91 -10.71 3.88 -31.38
CA TYR A 91 -12.17 3.68 -31.29
C TYR A 91 -12.94 4.42 -32.39
N SER A 92 -12.44 4.44 -33.61
CA SER A 92 -12.95 5.22 -34.74
C SER A 92 -14.42 4.94 -35.13
N GLY A 93 -15.06 3.89 -34.56
CA GLY A 93 -16.49 3.61 -34.74
C GLY A 93 -17.38 4.18 -33.63
N ALA A 94 -16.81 4.93 -32.69
CA ALA A 94 -17.55 5.59 -31.62
C ALA A 94 -17.92 7.03 -31.99
N ASP A 95 -19.02 7.53 -31.46
CA ASP A 95 -19.47 8.92 -31.62
C ASP A 95 -18.60 9.86 -30.74
N SER A 96 -18.07 9.34 -29.62
CA SER A 96 -17.20 10.05 -28.69
C SER A 96 -16.37 9.08 -27.87
N VAL A 97 -15.18 9.50 -27.43
CA VAL A 97 -14.27 8.77 -26.53
C VAL A 97 -13.87 9.70 -25.40
N LEU A 98 -13.96 9.27 -24.15
CA LEU A 98 -13.50 10.00 -22.97
C LEU A 98 -12.74 9.05 -22.02
N ILE A 99 -11.70 9.56 -21.36
CA ILE A 99 -10.95 8.89 -20.30
C ILE A 99 -10.84 9.85 -19.09
N PRO A 100 -11.93 10.10 -18.38
CA PRO A 100 -11.86 10.85 -17.12
C PRO A 100 -11.24 9.97 -16.04
N VAL A 101 -10.55 10.58 -15.07
CA VAL A 101 -10.17 9.87 -13.86
C VAL A 101 -11.44 9.33 -13.22
N THR A 102 -11.43 8.05 -12.89
CA THR A 102 -12.49 7.38 -12.14
C THR A 102 -11.88 6.88 -10.84
N GLU A 103 -12.47 7.22 -9.74
CA GLU A 103 -12.05 6.73 -8.42
C GLU A 103 -12.90 5.51 -8.06
N GLU A 104 -12.27 4.38 -7.80
CA GLU A 104 -12.86 3.20 -7.21
C GLU A 104 -12.79 3.32 -5.70
N ARG A 105 -13.94 3.24 -5.02
CA ARG A 105 -14.05 3.29 -3.57
C ARG A 105 -14.74 2.04 -3.08
N TYR A 106 -14.14 1.34 -2.13
CA TYR A 106 -14.72 0.11 -1.58
C TYR A 106 -14.36 -0.07 -0.12
N ARG A 107 -15.20 -0.85 0.57
CA ARG A 107 -14.99 -1.23 1.97
C ARG A 107 -15.36 -2.71 2.15
N ILE A 108 -14.45 -3.47 2.76
CA ILE A 108 -14.64 -4.89 3.04
C ILE A 108 -15.27 -5.03 4.43
N ARG A 109 -16.39 -5.73 4.48
CA ARG A 109 -17.22 -5.85 5.67
C ARG A 109 -16.47 -6.43 6.86
N GLY A 110 -16.47 -5.69 7.97
CA GLY A 110 -15.90 -6.09 9.25
C GLY A 110 -14.38 -5.96 9.33
N PHE A 111 -13.74 -5.43 8.26
CA PHE A 111 -12.28 -5.23 8.23
C PHE A 111 -11.88 -3.80 7.86
N ASP A 112 -12.67 -3.09 7.10
CA ASP A 112 -12.41 -1.68 6.81
C ASP A 112 -13.39 -0.79 7.60
N THR A 113 -12.88 0.25 8.21
CA THR A 113 -13.68 1.30 8.87
C THR A 113 -14.12 2.36 7.89
N GLU A 114 -13.28 2.63 6.88
CA GLU A 114 -13.47 3.63 5.84
C GLU A 114 -13.29 3.03 4.45
N ASP A 115 -13.74 3.74 3.41
CA ASP A 115 -13.58 3.28 2.05
C ASP A 115 -12.11 3.42 1.61
N ALA A 116 -11.51 2.36 1.12
CA ALA A 116 -10.28 2.43 0.33
C ALA A 116 -10.59 3.17 -0.98
N ALA A 117 -9.69 4.03 -1.46
CA ALA A 117 -9.88 4.85 -2.63
C ALA A 117 -8.69 4.76 -3.58
N GLU A 118 -8.91 4.37 -4.83
CA GLU A 118 -7.86 4.17 -5.83
C GLU A 118 -8.31 4.64 -7.21
N ASP A 119 -7.37 5.13 -8.01
CA ASP A 119 -7.68 5.65 -9.35
C ASP A 119 -7.75 4.52 -10.39
N VAL A 120 -8.77 4.59 -11.23
CA VAL A 120 -8.97 3.71 -12.39
C VAL A 120 -9.16 4.57 -13.65
N PHE A 121 -8.48 4.22 -14.71
CA PHE A 121 -8.52 4.96 -15.98
C PHE A 121 -9.33 4.22 -17.04
N TYR A 122 -10.65 4.23 -16.89
CA TYR A 122 -11.54 3.62 -17.88
C TYR A 122 -11.63 4.46 -19.15
N THR A 123 -11.44 3.82 -20.31
CA THR A 123 -11.82 4.39 -21.60
C THR A 123 -13.31 4.18 -21.83
N PHE A 124 -14.04 5.28 -21.88
CA PHE A 124 -15.46 5.26 -22.21
C PHE A 124 -15.66 5.58 -23.69
N VAL A 125 -16.49 4.79 -24.35
CA VAL A 125 -16.91 5.00 -25.76
C VAL A 125 -18.42 5.22 -25.82
N LYS A 126 -18.84 6.23 -26.60
CA LYS A 126 -20.26 6.50 -26.89
C LYS A 126 -20.59 5.92 -28.26
N LYS A 127 -21.64 5.13 -28.35
CA LYS A 127 -22.16 4.62 -29.61
C LYS A 127 -23.68 4.62 -29.55
N GLU A 128 -24.30 5.17 -30.60
CA GLU A 128 -25.77 5.29 -30.68
C GLU A 128 -26.35 5.95 -29.42
N GLY A 129 -25.67 6.99 -28.92
CA GLY A 129 -26.08 7.76 -27.74
C GLY A 129 -25.84 7.06 -26.40
N GLN A 130 -25.26 5.85 -26.36
CA GLN A 130 -25.00 5.09 -25.13
C GLN A 130 -23.52 4.98 -24.82
N TRP A 131 -23.13 5.33 -23.60
CA TRP A 131 -21.79 5.14 -23.07
C TRP A 131 -21.56 3.71 -22.61
N ARG A 132 -20.34 3.18 -22.83
CA ARG A 132 -19.83 1.90 -22.31
C ARG A 132 -18.33 1.99 -22.06
N ILE A 133 -17.84 1.13 -21.17
CA ILE A 133 -16.41 0.97 -20.87
C ILE A 133 -15.80 0.06 -21.95
N ALA A 134 -14.75 0.52 -22.61
CA ALA A 134 -14.09 -0.20 -23.70
C ALA A 134 -12.74 -0.82 -23.28
N GLU A 135 -12.02 -0.18 -22.35
CA GLU A 135 -10.71 -0.62 -21.86
C GLU A 135 -10.39 0.05 -20.51
N ASP A 136 -9.35 -0.46 -19.82
CA ASP A 136 -8.84 0.05 -18.54
C ASP A 136 -7.31 0.13 -18.48
N ALA A 137 -6.63 0.07 -19.64
CA ALA A 137 -5.18 0.06 -19.78
C ALA A 137 -4.67 0.95 -20.95
N ASP A 138 -5.52 1.82 -21.48
CA ASP A 138 -5.12 2.67 -22.64
C ASP A 138 -4.11 3.76 -22.26
N LEU A 139 -3.89 4.04 -20.98
CA LEU A 139 -2.95 5.02 -20.47
C LEU A 139 -1.69 4.40 -19.85
N ASP A 140 -1.52 3.07 -19.90
CA ASP A 140 -0.36 2.38 -19.31
C ASP A 140 0.97 2.86 -19.91
N ASP A 141 0.99 3.27 -21.17
CA ASP A 141 2.15 3.85 -21.84
C ASP A 141 2.56 5.25 -21.33
N LEU A 142 1.71 5.88 -20.54
CA LEU A 142 1.97 7.12 -19.81
C LEU A 142 2.29 6.90 -18.33
N ALA A 143 2.46 5.66 -17.90
CA ALA A 143 2.58 5.28 -16.50
C ALA A 143 1.37 5.72 -15.63
N LEU A 144 0.19 5.87 -16.25
CA LEU A 144 -1.10 6.06 -15.56
C LEU A 144 -1.80 4.71 -15.50
N PHE A 145 -1.41 3.93 -14.50
CA PHE A 145 -1.94 2.58 -14.31
C PHE A 145 -3.26 2.62 -13.53
N SER A 146 -4.25 1.88 -14.02
CA SER A 146 -5.46 1.62 -13.22
C SER A 146 -5.12 0.75 -12.02
N ALA A 147 -5.72 1.02 -10.87
CA ALA A 147 -5.64 0.15 -9.71
C ALA A 147 -5.97 -1.31 -10.08
N ARG A 148 -5.24 -2.24 -9.50
CA ARG A 148 -5.41 -3.67 -9.67
C ARG A 148 -5.47 -4.34 -8.31
N HIS A 149 -6.44 -5.22 -8.17
CA HIS A 149 -6.69 -5.95 -6.95
C HIS A 149 -6.49 -7.45 -7.16
N LEU A 150 -6.40 -8.19 -6.08
CA LEU A 150 -6.30 -9.65 -6.13
C LEU A 150 -7.43 -10.29 -6.95
N TRP A 151 -8.65 -9.73 -6.89
CA TRP A 151 -9.80 -10.24 -7.67
C TRP A 151 -9.73 -9.93 -9.17
N ASP A 152 -8.82 -9.07 -9.66
CA ASP A 152 -8.53 -8.92 -11.09
C ASP A 152 -7.85 -10.18 -11.66
N GLY A 153 -7.03 -10.86 -10.87
CA GLY A 153 -6.35 -12.12 -11.22
C GLY A 153 -7.31 -13.29 -11.42
N GLY A 154 -8.48 -13.27 -10.78
CA GLY A 154 -9.47 -14.31 -10.91
C GLY A 154 -10.17 -14.71 -9.62
N ARG A 155 -10.64 -15.97 -9.55
CA ARG A 155 -11.32 -16.47 -8.35
C ARG A 155 -10.41 -16.34 -7.13
N ILE A 156 -11.00 -15.91 -6.03
CA ILE A 156 -10.35 -15.84 -4.72
C ILE A 156 -11.10 -16.71 -3.70
N GLU A 157 -10.39 -17.12 -2.67
CA GLU A 157 -10.91 -17.79 -1.48
C GLU A 157 -10.57 -16.95 -0.26
N ALA A 158 -11.44 -17.01 0.75
CA ALA A 158 -11.32 -16.24 1.98
C ALA A 158 -11.14 -17.19 3.17
N GLU A 159 -10.16 -16.92 4.00
CA GLU A 159 -9.98 -17.55 5.31
C GLU A 159 -10.02 -16.47 6.39
N ARG A 160 -10.54 -16.77 7.57
CA ARG A 160 -10.73 -15.80 8.65
C ARG A 160 -10.31 -16.33 10.00
N SER A 161 -9.75 -15.43 10.81
CA SER A 161 -9.68 -15.53 12.26
C SER A 161 -10.50 -14.41 12.92
N ASP A 162 -10.25 -14.13 14.19
CA ASP A 162 -10.95 -13.06 14.89
C ASP A 162 -10.58 -11.67 14.33
N ARG A 163 -9.31 -11.46 13.99
CA ARG A 163 -8.77 -10.16 13.56
C ARG A 163 -8.19 -10.15 12.14
N PHE A 164 -8.15 -11.30 11.46
CA PHE A 164 -7.56 -11.39 10.13
C PHE A 164 -8.53 -11.95 9.09
N LEU A 165 -8.47 -11.37 7.90
CA LEU A 165 -9.07 -11.89 6.68
C LEU A 165 -7.97 -12.09 5.65
N GLN A 166 -7.72 -13.35 5.30
CA GLN A 166 -6.82 -13.69 4.21
C GLN A 166 -7.62 -13.92 2.93
N TYR A 167 -7.23 -13.21 1.87
CA TYR A 167 -7.67 -13.53 0.50
C TYR A 167 -6.51 -14.13 -0.28
N LYS A 168 -6.77 -15.26 -0.94
CA LYS A 168 -5.81 -15.94 -1.81
C LYS A 168 -6.50 -16.53 -3.03
N HIS A 169 -5.74 -16.86 -4.09
CA HIS A 169 -6.25 -17.66 -5.18
C HIS A 169 -6.39 -19.12 -4.76
N PRO A 170 -7.41 -19.86 -5.33
CA PRO A 170 -7.49 -21.30 -5.13
C PRO A 170 -6.22 -21.96 -5.62
N CYS A 171 -5.58 -22.66 -4.75
CA CYS A 171 -4.45 -23.48 -5.10
C CYS A 171 -4.92 -24.81 -5.70
N THR A 172 -4.24 -25.36 -6.71
CA THR A 172 -4.64 -26.55 -7.46
C THR A 172 -3.49 -27.50 -7.76
N GLY A 173 -2.58 -27.71 -6.83
CA GLY A 173 -1.43 -28.58 -7.01
C GLY A 173 -1.04 -29.32 -5.72
N PRO A 174 -0.13 -30.28 -5.77
CA PRO A 174 0.41 -30.92 -4.56
C PRO A 174 1.14 -29.97 -3.63
N GLU A 175 1.59 -28.81 -4.14
CA GLU A 175 2.16 -27.72 -3.38
C GLU A 175 1.17 -27.05 -2.44
N CYS A 176 -0.13 -27.30 -2.64
CA CYS A 176 -1.21 -26.73 -1.82
C CYS A 176 -1.40 -27.44 -0.47
N ASP A 177 -0.76 -28.58 -0.32
CA ASP A 177 -0.77 -29.35 0.93
C ASP A 177 0.24 -28.80 1.97
N ALA A 178 0.93 -27.69 1.66
CA ALA A 178 1.77 -27.02 2.64
C ALA A 178 0.91 -26.52 3.81
N PRO A 179 1.36 -26.67 5.06
CA PRO A 179 0.57 -26.32 6.24
C PRO A 179 0.30 -24.82 6.30
N THR A 180 -0.83 -24.41 5.72
CA THR A 180 -1.38 -23.05 5.85
C THR A 180 -2.23 -22.92 7.11
N ASP A 181 -2.49 -24.02 7.81
CA ASP A 181 -3.38 -24.08 8.98
C ASP A 181 -2.90 -23.19 10.14
N ASP A 182 -1.61 -22.86 10.18
CA ASP A 182 -1.01 -22.06 11.25
C ASP A 182 -0.82 -20.58 10.89
N PHE A 183 -1.09 -20.14 9.64
CA PHE A 183 -0.78 -18.78 9.20
C PHE A 183 -1.58 -17.72 9.97
N LEU A 184 -2.90 -17.91 10.09
CA LEU A 184 -3.76 -16.97 10.80
C LEU A 184 -3.45 -16.96 12.31
N ASP A 185 -3.12 -18.11 12.90
CA ASP A 185 -2.68 -18.19 14.30
C ASP A 185 -1.34 -17.45 14.51
N LEU A 186 -0.43 -17.53 13.55
CA LEU A 186 0.81 -16.75 13.58
C LEU A 186 0.54 -15.25 13.48
N ALA A 187 -0.39 -14.85 12.62
CA ALA A 187 -0.78 -13.44 12.45
C ALA A 187 -1.42 -12.89 13.73
N GLU A 188 -2.31 -13.66 14.39
CA GLU A 188 -2.90 -13.28 15.68
C GLU A 188 -1.83 -13.08 16.76
N ARG A 189 -0.86 -13.99 16.85
CA ARG A 189 0.26 -13.89 17.80
C ARG A 189 1.19 -12.73 17.48
N ALA A 190 1.46 -12.47 16.20
CA ALA A 190 2.26 -11.34 15.76
C ALA A 190 1.59 -10.00 16.12
N LEU A 191 0.26 -9.91 15.95
CA LEU A 191 -0.51 -8.74 16.36
C LEU A 191 -0.46 -8.52 17.88
N ASP A 192 -0.55 -9.59 18.68
CA ASP A 192 -0.38 -9.49 20.12
C ASP A 192 1.03 -9.00 20.51
N GLN A 193 2.06 -9.37 19.74
CA GLN A 193 3.41 -8.86 19.93
C GLN A 193 3.48 -7.37 19.62
N VAL A 194 2.96 -6.93 18.47
CA VAL A 194 2.92 -5.52 18.05
C VAL A 194 2.22 -4.65 19.10
N ASN A 195 1.12 -5.11 19.69
CA ASN A 195 0.40 -4.40 20.74
C ASN A 195 1.22 -4.18 22.04
N ARG A 196 2.33 -4.90 22.26
CA ARG A 196 3.26 -4.61 23.35
C ARG A 196 4.17 -3.42 23.07
N TYR A 197 4.41 -3.15 21.80
CA TYR A 197 5.23 -2.03 21.33
C TYR A 197 4.39 -0.80 21.03
N TRP A 198 3.44 -0.91 20.12
CA TRP A 198 2.56 0.20 19.78
C TRP A 198 1.34 0.25 20.69
N THR A 199 1.40 1.11 21.71
CA THR A 199 0.37 1.22 22.76
C THR A 199 -0.71 2.27 22.45
N ALA A 200 -0.58 3.02 21.33
CA ALA A 200 -1.62 3.93 20.88
C ALA A 200 -2.78 3.15 20.23
N PRO A 201 -4.02 3.66 20.30
CA PRO A 201 -5.15 3.01 19.63
C PRO A 201 -4.93 2.93 18.10
N TRP A 202 -5.28 1.79 17.51
CA TRP A 202 -5.30 1.57 16.08
C TRP A 202 -6.34 0.50 15.73
N HIS A 203 -6.74 0.43 14.46
CA HIS A 203 -7.67 -0.57 13.96
C HIS A 203 -6.96 -1.90 13.75
N GLN A 204 -7.41 -2.95 14.45
CA GLN A 204 -6.70 -4.23 14.53
C GLN A 204 -7.24 -5.32 13.60
N GLU A 205 -8.29 -5.04 12.85
CA GLU A 205 -8.80 -5.94 11.82
C GLU A 205 -8.01 -5.73 10.54
N VAL A 206 -7.25 -6.76 10.13
CA VAL A 206 -6.27 -6.66 9.04
C VAL A 206 -6.59 -7.62 7.92
N ILE A 207 -6.47 -7.16 6.68
CA ILE A 207 -6.62 -7.97 5.48
C ILE A 207 -5.24 -8.35 4.94
N VAL A 208 -5.04 -9.64 4.69
CA VAL A 208 -3.85 -10.19 4.06
C VAL A 208 -4.19 -10.65 2.64
N LEU A 209 -3.44 -10.18 1.66
CA LEU A 209 -3.60 -10.54 0.26
C LEU A 209 -2.44 -11.42 -0.20
N VAL A 210 -2.75 -12.56 -0.80
CA VAL A 210 -1.76 -13.52 -1.30
C VAL A 210 -1.90 -13.61 -2.82
N PRO A 211 -1.09 -12.85 -3.60
CA PRO A 211 -1.07 -12.92 -5.05
C PRO A 211 -0.58 -14.29 -5.55
N ASN A 212 -0.85 -14.58 -6.82
CA ASN A 212 -0.44 -15.85 -7.45
C ASN A 212 0.98 -15.79 -8.07
N GLY A 213 1.78 -14.80 -7.70
CA GLY A 213 3.16 -14.61 -8.16
C GLY A 213 3.57 -13.15 -8.22
N THR A 214 4.86 -12.91 -8.46
CA THR A 214 5.46 -11.57 -8.48
C THR A 214 4.85 -10.65 -9.55
N ASP A 215 4.44 -11.18 -10.71
CA ASP A 215 3.79 -10.38 -11.76
C ASP A 215 2.45 -9.80 -11.31
N GLU A 216 1.67 -10.54 -10.53
CA GLU A 216 0.41 -10.05 -9.98
C GLU A 216 0.67 -9.04 -8.87
N LEU A 217 1.60 -9.35 -7.96
CA LEU A 217 2.07 -8.43 -6.93
C LEU A 217 2.52 -7.09 -7.53
N ALA A 218 3.36 -7.11 -8.57
CA ALA A 218 3.85 -5.91 -9.23
C ALA A 218 2.71 -5.04 -9.80
N ARG A 219 1.67 -5.68 -10.37
CA ARG A 219 0.49 -4.96 -10.86
C ARG A 219 -0.34 -4.37 -9.72
N MET A 220 -0.50 -5.08 -8.60
CA MET A 220 -1.24 -4.60 -7.44
C MET A 220 -0.55 -3.40 -6.79
N LEU A 221 0.77 -3.46 -6.66
CA LEU A 221 1.58 -2.38 -6.07
C LEU A 221 1.90 -1.26 -7.07
N GLN A 222 1.57 -1.42 -8.38
CA GLN A 222 2.03 -0.54 -9.46
C GLN A 222 3.56 -0.32 -9.38
N ALA A 223 4.29 -1.37 -9.00
CA ALA A 223 5.69 -1.28 -8.64
C ALA A 223 6.58 -1.09 -9.87
N THR A 224 7.52 -0.16 -9.73
CA THR A 224 8.60 0.10 -10.70
C THR A 224 9.97 -0.33 -10.17
N ILE A 225 10.01 -0.93 -8.97
CA ILE A 225 11.20 -1.43 -8.28
C ILE A 225 11.29 -2.95 -8.38
N ASP A 226 12.47 -3.49 -8.14
CA ASP A 226 12.67 -4.92 -8.00
C ASP A 226 12.04 -5.41 -6.68
N LEU A 227 11.10 -6.35 -6.79
CA LEU A 227 10.36 -6.89 -5.65
C LEU A 227 11.02 -8.13 -5.02
N ASP A 228 12.08 -8.66 -5.63
CA ASP A 228 12.70 -9.94 -5.20
C ASP A 228 13.34 -9.84 -3.79
N ASN A 229 13.68 -8.63 -3.35
CA ASN A 229 14.27 -8.39 -2.04
C ASN A 229 13.24 -8.24 -0.90
N PHE A 230 11.96 -8.24 -1.21
CA PHE A 230 10.90 -7.99 -0.22
C PHE A 230 9.98 -9.19 -0.10
N VAL A 231 9.66 -9.57 1.14
CA VAL A 231 8.81 -10.75 1.44
C VAL A 231 7.35 -10.38 1.61
N ALA A 232 7.06 -9.21 2.12
CA ALA A 232 5.72 -8.67 2.29
C ALA A 232 5.72 -7.13 2.20
N PHE A 233 4.54 -6.54 2.19
CA PHE A 233 4.33 -5.09 2.11
C PHE A 233 3.12 -4.69 2.95
N ALA A 234 3.30 -3.73 3.85
CA ALA A 234 2.21 -2.99 4.46
C ALA A 234 1.71 -1.92 3.48
N TYR A 235 0.57 -2.17 2.86
CA TYR A 235 -0.04 -1.29 1.87
C TYR A 235 -1.23 -0.53 2.45
N SER A 236 -1.39 0.72 2.06
CA SER A 236 -2.54 1.55 2.40
C SER A 236 -2.88 2.46 1.23
N THR A 237 -4.15 2.70 1.02
CA THR A 237 -4.59 3.74 0.09
C THR A 237 -4.59 5.11 0.76
N VAL A 238 -4.55 6.18 -0.02
CA VAL A 238 -4.59 7.56 0.49
C VAL A 238 -5.89 8.21 0.03
N ASP A 239 -6.74 8.61 0.97
CA ASP A 239 -7.93 9.37 0.65
C ASP A 239 -7.59 10.86 0.46
N VAL A 240 -7.49 11.28 -0.81
CA VAL A 240 -7.17 12.67 -1.19
C VAL A 240 -8.29 13.65 -0.89
N GLU A 241 -9.51 13.18 -0.59
CA GLU A 241 -10.64 14.04 -0.24
C GLU A 241 -10.69 14.37 1.25
N HIS A 242 -10.12 13.50 2.08
CA HIS A 242 -10.16 13.60 3.54
C HIS A 242 -8.74 13.77 4.10
N ASP A 243 -8.14 14.92 3.87
CA ASP A 243 -6.87 15.39 4.43
C ASP A 243 -5.66 14.44 4.22
N LEU A 244 -5.70 13.59 3.19
CA LEU A 244 -4.69 12.57 2.88
C LEU A 244 -4.61 11.45 3.94
N ASP A 245 -5.73 11.14 4.58
CA ASP A 245 -5.80 10.03 5.52
C ASP A 245 -5.48 8.69 4.84
N TYR A 246 -4.80 7.82 5.56
CA TYR A 246 -4.53 6.47 5.10
C TYR A 246 -5.74 5.57 5.38
N THR A 247 -6.17 4.85 4.36
CA THR A 247 -7.31 3.92 4.45
C THR A 247 -6.97 2.60 3.78
N GLY A 248 -7.83 1.60 3.91
CA GLY A 248 -7.69 0.34 3.20
C GLY A 248 -6.37 -0.38 3.51
N HIS A 249 -6.02 -0.51 4.79
CA HIS A 249 -4.79 -1.16 5.23
C HIS A 249 -4.76 -2.64 4.86
N ARG A 250 -3.66 -3.10 4.24
CA ARG A 250 -3.45 -4.47 3.78
C ARG A 250 -2.02 -4.92 4.05
N ILE A 251 -1.83 -6.19 4.32
CA ILE A 251 -0.53 -6.86 4.12
C ILE A 251 -0.62 -7.59 2.79
N ILE A 252 0.32 -7.36 1.89
CA ILE A 252 0.41 -8.05 0.61
C ILE A 252 1.68 -8.89 0.61
N LEU A 253 1.54 -10.21 0.49
CA LEU A 253 2.68 -11.12 0.51
C LEU A 253 3.33 -11.22 -0.87
N ASN A 254 4.66 -11.35 -0.89
CA ASN A 254 5.38 -11.79 -2.09
C ASN A 254 5.49 -13.32 -2.07
N PRO A 255 4.70 -14.07 -2.84
CA PRO A 255 4.61 -15.51 -2.71
C PRO A 255 5.95 -16.19 -2.95
N ASN A 256 6.74 -15.73 -3.92
CA ASN A 256 8.03 -16.34 -4.26
C ASN A 256 9.06 -16.25 -3.11
N ALA A 257 9.09 -15.12 -2.41
CA ALA A 257 9.98 -14.92 -1.27
C ALA A 257 9.40 -15.55 0.01
N PHE A 258 8.08 -15.58 0.14
CA PHE A 258 7.38 -16.06 1.32
C PHE A 258 7.44 -17.59 1.46
N GLU A 259 7.33 -18.35 0.35
CA GLU A 259 7.35 -19.82 0.35
C GLU A 259 8.65 -20.42 0.96
N SER A 260 9.75 -19.68 0.92
CA SER A 260 11.03 -20.12 1.47
C SER A 260 11.20 -19.86 2.98
N GLN A 261 10.24 -19.17 3.62
CA GLN A 261 10.35 -18.74 5.00
C GLN A 261 10.06 -19.88 5.99
N THR A 262 10.80 -19.86 7.10
CA THR A 262 10.48 -20.71 8.26
C THR A 262 9.26 -20.16 9.00
N THR A 263 8.63 -20.97 9.84
CA THR A 263 7.53 -20.51 10.72
C THR A 263 7.92 -19.28 11.55
N GLN A 264 9.15 -19.24 12.06
CA GLN A 264 9.66 -18.07 12.79
C GLN A 264 9.85 -16.87 11.85
N GLY A 265 10.36 -17.09 10.64
CA GLY A 265 10.49 -16.03 9.64
C GLY A 265 9.14 -15.42 9.27
N VAL A 266 8.12 -16.25 9.03
CA VAL A 266 6.75 -15.81 8.79
C VAL A 266 6.22 -14.94 9.94
N PHE A 267 6.42 -15.40 11.19
CA PHE A 267 6.01 -14.64 12.37
C PHE A 267 6.70 -13.28 12.45
N THR A 268 8.02 -13.24 12.25
CA THR A 268 8.81 -11.99 12.27
C THR A 268 8.34 -11.02 11.19
N ILE A 269 8.13 -11.50 9.95
CA ILE A 269 7.64 -10.69 8.84
C ILE A 269 6.24 -10.12 9.16
N LEU A 270 5.33 -10.95 9.67
CA LEU A 270 4.00 -10.50 10.03
C LEU A 270 4.03 -9.43 11.13
N ALA A 271 4.88 -9.60 12.15
CA ALA A 271 5.02 -8.60 13.21
C ALA A 271 5.62 -7.28 12.68
N HIS A 272 6.55 -7.35 11.74
CA HIS A 272 7.11 -6.18 11.06
C HIS A 272 6.03 -5.41 10.29
N GLU A 273 5.32 -6.07 9.38
CA GLU A 273 4.28 -5.42 8.55
C GLU A 273 3.10 -4.91 9.38
N LEU A 274 2.73 -5.63 10.43
CA LEU A 274 1.67 -5.21 11.36
C LEU A 274 2.05 -3.94 12.12
N LEU A 275 3.33 -3.75 12.45
CA LEU A 275 3.75 -2.50 13.09
C LEU A 275 3.58 -1.32 12.13
N HIS A 276 3.94 -1.46 10.86
CA HIS A 276 3.70 -0.41 9.88
C HIS A 276 2.22 -0.06 9.75
N ILE A 277 1.33 -1.05 9.77
CA ILE A 277 -0.13 -0.78 9.78
C ILE A 277 -0.53 -0.07 11.08
N ALA A 278 -0.06 -0.54 12.22
CA ALA A 278 -0.41 0.05 13.52
C ALA A 278 0.05 1.50 13.67
N THR A 279 1.19 1.84 13.08
CA THR A 279 1.79 3.19 13.15
C THR A 279 1.35 4.12 12.03
N ARG A 280 0.65 3.61 11.01
CA ARG A 280 0.37 4.34 9.77
C ARG A 280 -0.26 5.71 9.99
N ASP A 281 -1.27 5.83 10.83
CA ASP A 281 -1.95 7.09 11.14
C ASP A 281 -1.08 8.06 11.96
N ALA A 282 0.00 7.57 12.53
CA ALA A 282 0.96 8.35 13.28
C ALA A 282 2.23 8.65 12.47
N SER A 283 2.41 8.03 11.30
CA SER A 283 3.49 8.31 10.38
C SER A 283 3.17 9.57 9.55
N GLY A 284 4.19 10.28 9.10
CA GLY A 284 4.02 11.52 8.36
C GLY A 284 5.14 11.75 7.34
N PRO A 285 5.04 12.80 6.52
CA PRO A 285 5.94 13.01 5.37
C PRO A 285 7.41 13.28 5.76
N PHE A 286 7.70 13.50 7.03
CA PHE A 286 9.04 13.72 7.55
C PHE A 286 9.54 12.57 8.43
N MET A 287 8.83 11.44 8.43
CA MET A 287 9.28 10.23 9.11
C MET A 287 10.52 9.68 8.39
N PRO A 288 11.70 9.62 9.02
CA PRO A 288 12.85 8.98 8.41
C PRO A 288 12.62 7.47 8.33
N VAL A 289 13.07 6.87 7.24
CA VAL A 289 12.89 5.43 7.02
C VAL A 289 13.52 4.62 8.15
N PHE A 290 14.70 4.99 8.65
CA PHE A 290 15.34 4.27 9.75
C PHE A 290 14.55 4.28 11.08
N VAL A 291 13.70 5.29 11.30
CA VAL A 291 12.82 5.33 12.50
C VAL A 291 11.65 4.37 12.33
N ASP A 292 11.06 4.38 11.15
CA ASP A 292 9.90 3.54 10.80
C ASP A 292 10.31 2.06 10.73
N GLU A 293 11.29 1.73 9.89
CA GLU A 293 11.81 0.37 9.71
C GLU A 293 12.48 -0.17 10.98
N GLY A 294 13.31 0.64 11.62
CA GLY A 294 13.98 0.22 12.86
C GLY A 294 13.00 -0.11 13.99
N TYR A 295 11.85 0.58 14.06
CA TYR A 295 10.84 0.25 15.06
C TYR A 295 10.05 -1.01 14.67
N ALA A 296 9.82 -1.23 13.38
CA ALA A 296 9.23 -2.46 12.88
C ALA A 296 10.13 -3.67 13.20
N GLU A 297 11.45 -3.56 12.98
CA GLU A 297 12.44 -4.60 13.33
C GLU A 297 12.48 -4.85 14.85
N VAL A 298 12.50 -3.80 15.67
CA VAL A 298 12.49 -3.95 17.14
C VAL A 298 11.25 -4.70 17.62
N ALA A 299 10.08 -4.38 17.08
CA ALA A 299 8.85 -5.08 17.42
C ALA A 299 8.84 -6.52 16.87
N ALA A 300 9.37 -6.75 15.67
CA ALA A 300 9.40 -8.05 15.00
C ALA A 300 10.29 -9.06 15.72
N TYR A 301 11.48 -8.63 16.14
CA TYR A 301 12.44 -9.51 16.81
C TYR A 301 12.24 -9.61 18.33
N ASP A 302 11.62 -8.64 18.99
CA ASP A 302 11.28 -8.65 20.42
C ASP A 302 12.48 -9.04 21.32
N GLY A 303 13.67 -8.49 20.99
CA GLY A 303 14.90 -8.76 21.70
C GLY A 303 15.61 -10.08 21.33
N ASP A 304 15.15 -10.78 20.30
CA ASP A 304 15.89 -11.94 19.74
C ASP A 304 17.22 -11.45 19.13
N PRO A 305 18.37 -11.91 19.64
CA PRO A 305 19.68 -11.46 19.16
C PRO A 305 19.97 -11.80 17.70
N SER A 306 19.19 -12.68 17.08
CA SER A 306 19.36 -13.02 15.66
C SER A 306 19.03 -11.82 14.75
N GLY A 307 18.17 -10.89 15.19
CA GLY A 307 17.85 -9.68 14.47
C GLY A 307 19.05 -8.77 14.19
N LEU A 308 20.07 -8.81 15.02
CA LEU A 308 21.30 -8.00 14.87
C LEU A 308 22.54 -8.82 14.48
N SER A 309 22.36 -10.08 14.04
CA SER A 309 23.50 -10.99 13.83
C SER A 309 24.48 -10.50 12.76
N PHE A 310 23.97 -9.94 11.67
CA PHE A 310 24.81 -9.40 10.59
C PHE A 310 25.49 -8.09 11.04
N PHE A 311 24.73 -7.16 11.62
CA PHE A 311 25.28 -5.91 12.18
C PHE A 311 26.38 -6.17 13.20
N ASN A 312 26.19 -7.10 14.14
CA ASN A 312 27.22 -7.47 15.10
C ASN A 312 28.48 -8.03 14.44
N SER A 313 28.33 -8.73 13.31
CA SER A 313 29.48 -9.22 12.53
C SER A 313 30.23 -8.05 11.85
N GLN A 314 29.53 -7.07 11.33
CA GLN A 314 30.12 -5.85 10.75
C GLN A 314 30.89 -5.06 11.79
N VAL A 315 30.29 -4.87 12.97
CA VAL A 315 30.96 -4.21 14.11
C VAL A 315 32.24 -4.95 14.50
N ALA A 316 32.18 -6.27 14.62
CA ALA A 316 33.33 -7.11 14.99
C ALA A 316 34.46 -7.06 13.95
N ASN A 317 34.12 -6.90 12.68
CA ASN A 317 35.08 -6.79 11.57
C ASN A 317 35.65 -5.36 11.42
N GLY A 318 35.06 -4.37 12.08
CA GLY A 318 35.45 -2.95 11.96
C GLY A 318 34.86 -2.24 10.75
N ASP A 319 33.82 -2.81 10.15
CA ASP A 319 33.14 -2.26 8.93
C ASP A 319 32.02 -1.28 9.26
N PHE A 320 31.68 -1.12 10.56
CA PHE A 320 30.66 -0.17 11.01
C PHE A 320 31.09 1.29 10.84
N ASP A 321 30.36 2.07 10.05
CA ASP A 321 30.67 3.45 9.68
C ASP A 321 30.28 4.51 10.72
N LYS A 322 29.52 4.11 11.76
CA LYS A 322 29.05 4.95 12.88
C LYS A 322 28.03 6.01 12.46
N LYS A 323 27.29 5.75 11.40
CA LYS A 323 26.24 6.62 10.87
C LYS A 323 24.88 5.96 10.94
N LEU A 324 23.84 6.77 11.14
CA LEU A 324 22.48 6.32 10.97
C LEU A 324 22.18 6.16 9.47
N PRO A 325 21.49 5.08 9.05
CA PRO A 325 21.20 4.83 7.66
C PRO A 325 20.30 5.92 7.07
N ARG A 326 20.52 6.22 5.80
CA ARG A 326 19.76 7.22 5.04
C ARG A 326 18.62 6.56 4.29
N ASP A 327 17.53 7.28 4.07
CA ASP A 327 16.30 6.76 3.46
C ASP A 327 16.54 5.97 2.17
N PHE A 328 17.46 6.41 1.30
CA PHE A 328 17.73 5.72 0.03
C PHE A 328 18.46 4.38 0.20
N GLU A 329 19.13 4.13 1.31
CA GLU A 329 19.88 2.89 1.58
C GLU A 329 18.96 1.70 1.84
N PHE A 330 17.68 1.94 2.13
CA PHE A 330 16.67 0.91 2.28
C PHE A 330 16.10 0.40 0.94
N THR A 331 16.39 1.06 -0.17
CA THR A 331 15.81 0.71 -1.48
C THR A 331 16.84 0.62 -2.61
N THR A 332 18.09 1.02 -2.35
CA THR A 332 19.16 1.05 -3.37
C THR A 332 20.38 0.31 -2.88
N GLY A 333 20.97 -0.50 -3.76
CA GLY A 333 22.12 -1.32 -3.45
C GLY A 333 21.85 -2.81 -3.65
N SER A 334 22.76 -3.65 -3.18
CA SER A 334 22.57 -5.10 -3.11
C SER A 334 21.61 -5.47 -1.98
N GLY A 335 21.00 -6.65 -2.04
CA GLY A 335 20.17 -7.14 -0.93
C GLY A 335 20.91 -7.18 0.42
N THR A 336 22.24 -7.38 0.40
CA THR A 336 23.07 -7.35 1.63
C THR A 336 23.17 -5.92 2.19
N GLU A 337 23.41 -4.91 1.36
CA GLU A 337 23.48 -3.50 1.79
C GLU A 337 22.14 -3.00 2.31
N ILE A 338 21.05 -3.38 1.66
CA ILE A 338 19.69 -3.08 2.14
C ILE A 338 19.47 -3.72 3.52
N TYR A 339 19.79 -5.00 3.67
CA TYR A 339 19.62 -5.72 4.94
C TYR A 339 20.47 -5.11 6.07
N GLU A 340 21.67 -4.63 5.77
CA GLU A 340 22.53 -3.91 6.70
C GLU A 340 21.82 -2.65 7.25
N SER A 341 21.21 -1.85 6.36
CA SER A 341 20.47 -0.65 6.76
C SER A 341 19.30 -0.95 7.71
N TYR A 342 18.59 -2.06 7.50
CA TYR A 342 17.53 -2.51 8.41
C TYR A 342 18.08 -2.84 9.81
N GLN A 343 19.20 -3.57 9.89
CA GLN A 343 19.78 -3.94 11.18
C GLN A 343 20.45 -2.75 11.90
N GLU A 344 21.05 -1.82 11.18
CA GLU A 344 21.53 -0.56 11.75
C GLU A 344 20.38 0.26 12.34
N ALA A 345 19.27 0.36 11.60
CA ALA A 345 18.05 1.03 12.05
C ALA A 345 17.48 0.36 13.31
N GLN A 346 17.39 -0.98 13.34
CA GLN A 346 16.99 -1.74 14.52
C GLN A 346 17.88 -1.42 15.71
N SER A 347 19.19 -1.48 15.54
CA SER A 347 20.18 -1.19 16.59
C SER A 347 20.01 0.22 17.18
N ALA A 348 19.75 1.22 16.31
CA ALA A 348 19.55 2.60 16.74
C ALA A 348 18.25 2.77 17.54
N VAL A 349 17.17 2.11 17.11
CA VAL A 349 15.88 2.14 17.83
C VAL A 349 15.97 1.34 19.14
N GLU A 350 16.63 0.17 19.15
CA GLU A 350 16.89 -0.58 20.39
C GLU A 350 17.69 0.25 21.39
N PHE A 351 18.70 1.00 20.94
CA PHE A 351 19.44 1.92 21.80
C PHE A 351 18.53 2.99 22.42
N PHE A 352 17.60 3.57 21.62
CA PHE A 352 16.63 4.53 22.13
C PHE A 352 15.70 3.87 23.17
N VAL A 353 15.07 2.79 22.79
CA VAL A 353 14.07 2.07 23.62
C VAL A 353 14.72 1.56 24.92
N GLY A 354 15.91 0.98 24.82
CA GLY A 354 16.65 0.47 25.98
C GLY A 354 17.06 1.56 26.96
N ARG A 355 17.33 2.77 26.49
CA ARG A 355 17.80 3.87 27.35
C ARG A 355 16.69 4.75 27.91
N TRP A 356 15.62 4.99 27.16
CA TRP A 356 14.55 5.93 27.53
C TRP A 356 13.17 5.30 27.62
N GLY A 357 13.03 4.05 27.23
CA GLY A 357 11.78 3.29 27.30
C GLY A 357 10.90 3.41 26.07
N ASN A 358 10.10 2.35 25.81
CA ASN A 358 9.22 2.26 24.67
C ASN A 358 8.13 3.35 24.65
N GLU A 359 7.50 3.66 25.78
CA GLU A 359 6.49 4.72 25.86
C GLU A 359 7.02 6.06 25.32
N ARG A 360 8.28 6.40 25.64
CA ARG A 360 8.92 7.61 25.18
C ARG A 360 9.25 7.54 23.69
N PHE A 361 9.56 6.35 23.18
CA PHE A 361 9.75 6.17 21.75
C PHE A 361 8.42 6.36 20.99
N VAL A 362 7.32 5.82 21.47
CA VAL A 362 5.97 6.03 20.90
C VAL A 362 5.61 7.52 20.87
N ASP A 363 5.86 8.25 21.95
CA ASP A 363 5.64 9.69 21.99
C ASP A 363 6.52 10.45 21.00
N PHE A 364 7.80 10.06 20.87
CA PHE A 364 8.73 10.59 19.88
C PHE A 364 8.25 10.33 18.46
N TYR A 365 7.88 9.09 18.14
CA TYR A 365 7.38 8.68 16.82
C TYR A 365 6.13 9.51 16.42
N ARG A 366 5.17 9.62 17.32
CA ARG A 366 3.94 10.42 17.13
C ARG A 366 4.20 11.92 16.99
N ALA A 367 5.17 12.45 17.74
CA ALA A 367 5.56 13.85 17.62
C ALA A 367 6.24 14.15 16.28
N LEU A 368 7.02 13.20 15.76
CA LEU A 368 7.67 13.30 14.46
C LEU A 368 6.67 13.20 13.30
N GLY A 369 5.75 12.24 13.35
CA GLY A 369 4.73 12.06 12.32
C GLY A 369 3.71 13.22 12.25
N ARG A 370 3.46 13.90 13.36
CA ARG A 370 2.61 15.11 13.43
C ARG A 370 3.33 16.40 13.07
N ALA A 371 4.60 16.34 12.69
CA ALA A 371 5.31 17.53 12.23
C ALA A 371 4.51 18.12 11.06
N ASP A 372 3.87 19.27 11.31
CA ASP A 372 3.12 20.01 10.28
C ASP A 372 4.02 20.18 9.05
N ILE A 373 3.38 20.36 7.87
CA ILE A 373 4.05 20.75 6.61
C ILE A 373 4.71 22.15 6.77
N ALA A 374 5.30 22.38 7.93
CA ALA A 374 6.10 23.56 8.21
C ALA A 374 7.39 23.50 7.38
N PRO A 375 7.90 24.64 6.92
CA PRO A 375 9.15 24.64 6.18
C PRO A 375 10.30 24.05 7.03
N GLY A 376 10.88 22.96 6.54
CA GLY A 376 11.96 22.23 7.20
C GLY A 376 12.33 20.99 6.41
N THR A 377 13.50 20.43 6.71
CA THR A 377 13.93 19.13 6.17
C THR A 377 13.57 18.04 7.17
N THR A 378 13.52 16.78 6.70
CA THR A 378 13.38 15.59 7.56
C THR A 378 14.32 15.67 8.76
N ARG A 379 15.61 16.01 8.54
CA ARG A 379 16.59 16.19 9.61
C ARG A 379 16.21 17.27 10.64
N TYR A 380 15.63 18.38 10.22
CA TYR A 380 15.19 19.44 11.14
C TYR A 380 14.07 18.94 12.05
N HIS A 381 13.07 18.25 11.48
CA HIS A 381 11.95 17.70 12.24
C HIS A 381 12.40 16.60 13.20
N LEU A 382 13.31 15.73 12.74
CA LEU A 382 13.93 14.69 13.56
C LEU A 382 14.72 15.27 14.73
N ASP A 383 15.60 16.26 14.49
CA ASP A 383 16.39 16.92 15.56
C ASP A 383 15.46 17.56 16.60
N ARG A 384 14.40 18.23 16.16
CA ARG A 384 13.40 18.85 17.04
C ARG A 384 12.65 17.80 17.88
N ALA A 385 12.21 16.69 17.26
CA ALA A 385 11.51 15.62 17.96
C ALA A 385 12.40 14.93 18.98
N LEU A 386 13.65 14.63 18.64
CA LEU A 386 14.66 14.08 19.56
C LEU A 386 14.92 15.01 20.75
N ARG A 387 15.09 16.32 20.51
CA ARG A 387 15.26 17.30 21.62
C ARG A 387 14.03 17.33 22.53
N GLY A 388 12.83 17.22 21.98
CA GLY A 388 11.60 17.17 22.75
C GLY A 388 11.46 15.90 23.60
N ALA A 389 11.82 14.77 23.04
CA ALA A 389 11.67 13.46 23.67
C ALA A 389 12.77 13.13 24.68
N ILE A 390 14.03 13.40 24.34
CA ILE A 390 15.19 12.91 25.10
C ILE A 390 16.21 14.01 25.45
N GLY A 391 15.96 15.25 25.06
CA GLY A 391 16.80 16.41 25.40
C GLY A 391 18.09 16.52 24.58
N MET A 392 18.32 15.64 23.57
CA MET A 392 19.49 15.71 22.69
C MET A 392 19.10 15.81 21.23
N GLY A 393 19.94 16.45 20.42
CA GLY A 393 19.72 16.57 19.00
C GLY A 393 20.22 15.36 18.21
N TYR A 394 19.98 15.38 16.91
CA TYR A 394 20.35 14.28 16.00
C TYR A 394 21.84 13.90 16.09
N ASP A 395 22.76 14.88 15.97
CA ASP A 395 24.21 14.59 15.98
C ASP A 395 24.70 14.00 17.31
N ASP A 396 24.07 14.41 18.42
CA ASP A 396 24.41 13.90 19.74
C ASP A 396 23.83 12.50 19.94
N PHE A 397 22.63 12.23 19.39
CA PHE A 397 22.01 10.91 19.39
C PHE A 397 22.83 9.91 18.56
N GLU A 398 23.20 10.25 17.32
CA GLU A 398 24.03 9.41 16.45
C GLU A 398 25.37 9.05 17.13
N LYS A 399 26.06 10.04 17.72
CA LYS A 399 27.29 9.81 18.48
C LYS A 399 27.10 8.92 19.70
N ALA A 400 26.02 9.13 20.45
CA ALA A 400 25.73 8.35 21.66
C ALA A 400 25.42 6.90 21.31
N TRP A 401 24.67 6.66 20.23
CA TRP A 401 24.41 5.33 19.69
C TRP A 401 25.70 4.65 19.24
N ALA A 402 26.48 5.29 18.36
CA ALA A 402 27.74 4.75 17.87
C ALA A 402 28.71 4.40 19.02
N SER A 403 28.81 5.29 20.03
CA SER A 403 29.66 5.03 21.22
C SER A 403 29.13 3.87 22.07
N SER A 404 27.82 3.60 22.10
CA SER A 404 27.28 2.44 22.82
C SER A 404 27.68 1.12 22.17
N ILE A 405 27.74 1.09 20.84
CA ILE A 405 28.17 -0.09 20.08
C ILE A 405 29.65 -0.39 20.29
N GLU A 406 30.52 0.65 20.31
CA GLU A 406 31.97 0.48 20.52
C GLU A 406 32.33 -0.01 21.93
N ASN A 407 31.44 0.15 22.90
CA ASN A 407 31.67 -0.23 24.30
C ASN A 407 30.93 -1.51 24.73
N SER A 408 30.15 -2.13 23.83
CA SER A 408 29.46 -3.40 24.05
C SER A 408 30.32 -4.60 23.63
#